data_8220d870c508c29b269a47e6eacb39e3
#
_entry.id   8220d870c508c29b269a47e6eacb39e3
#
_cell.length_a   1.000
_cell.length_b   1.000
_cell.length_c   1.000
_cell.angle_alpha   90.00
_cell.angle_beta   90.00
_cell.angle_gamma   90.00
#
_symmetry.space_group_name_H-M   'P 1'
#
loop_
_entity.id
_entity.type
_entity.pdbx_description
1 polymer ?
#
loop_
_entity_poly.entity_id
_entity_poly.type
_entity_poly.pdbx_seq_one_letter_code
_entity_poly.pdbx_strand_id
1 'polypeptide(L)'
;MADVVVDASVWVSLLSGGDRNHEPTVRWFRRRIEEVGLLVAPILVIAEVAGAVSRVTRSPAVAHRGVATIRRLSAVRLLSVESRLGERAASLAADLRLRGADAVYVAMAERLRVPLITWDAEQRAGASRVVATAAPE
;
A
#
# COMPACT_ATOMS: atom_id res chain seq x y z
N MET A 1 4.33 12.22 13.95
CA MET A 1 4.86 11.18 13.07
C MET A 1 4.53 11.50 11.63
N ALA A 2 5.42 11.13 10.76
CA ALA A 2 5.25 11.39 9.35
C ALA A 2 4.18 10.50 8.70
N ASP A 3 3.62 10.99 7.63
CA ASP A 3 2.76 10.21 6.76
C ASP A 3 3.57 9.12 6.06
N VAL A 4 2.90 8.07 5.63
CA VAL A 4 3.52 7.00 4.84
C VAL A 4 2.59 6.59 3.70
N VAL A 5 3.16 6.11 2.61
CA VAL A 5 2.39 5.41 1.56
C VAL A 5 2.40 3.92 1.89
N VAL A 6 1.23 3.31 1.92
CA VAL A 6 1.06 1.89 2.29
C VAL A 6 0.62 1.09 1.08
N ASP A 7 1.44 0.12 0.70
CA ASP A 7 1.17 -0.75 -0.44
C ASP A 7 0.02 -1.72 -0.18
N ALA A 8 -0.62 -2.18 -1.24
CA ALA A 8 -1.70 -3.16 -1.16
C ALA A 8 -1.30 -4.42 -0.39
N SER A 9 -0.05 -4.87 -0.51
CA SER A 9 0.44 -6.07 0.20
C SER A 9 0.26 -5.98 1.71
N VAL A 10 0.40 -4.78 2.26
CA VAL A 10 0.21 -4.55 3.71
C VAL A 10 -1.26 -4.66 4.09
N TRP A 11 -2.13 -4.03 3.30
CA TRP A 11 -3.58 -4.12 3.53
C TRP A 11 -4.10 -5.55 3.39
N VAL A 12 -3.62 -6.27 2.38
CA VAL A 12 -4.02 -7.67 2.17
C VAL A 12 -3.61 -8.53 3.37
N SER A 13 -2.39 -8.37 3.88
CA SER A 13 -1.93 -9.13 5.04
C SER A 13 -2.70 -8.78 6.31
N LEU A 14 -3.14 -7.54 6.45
CA LEU A 14 -4.00 -7.12 7.58
C LEU A 14 -5.37 -7.78 7.53
N LEU A 15 -5.95 -7.87 6.34
CA LEU A 15 -7.32 -8.33 6.13
C LEU A 15 -7.43 -9.84 5.90
N SER A 16 -6.32 -10.55 5.83
CA SER A 16 -6.25 -11.99 5.56
C SER A 16 -5.58 -12.70 6.74
N GLY A 17 -6.39 -13.18 7.68
CA GLY A 17 -5.89 -13.77 8.91
C GLY A 17 -4.99 -14.99 8.74
N GLY A 18 -5.07 -15.69 7.59
CA GLY A 18 -4.19 -16.81 7.26
C GLY A 18 -2.88 -16.42 6.60
N ASP A 19 -2.66 -15.13 6.31
CA ASP A 19 -1.43 -14.66 5.70
C ASP A 19 -0.28 -14.71 6.72
N ARG A 20 0.90 -15.20 6.27
CA ARG A 20 2.08 -15.30 7.16
C ARG A 20 2.52 -13.96 7.73
N ASN A 21 2.21 -12.88 7.04
CA ASN A 21 2.55 -11.52 7.47
C ASN A 21 1.44 -10.86 8.29
N HIS A 22 0.35 -11.57 8.57
CA HIS A 22 -0.79 -11.01 9.29
C HIS A 22 -0.40 -10.48 10.67
N GLU A 23 0.21 -11.29 11.50
CA GLU A 23 0.58 -10.91 12.87
C GLU A 23 1.54 -9.70 12.93
N PRO A 24 2.65 -9.68 12.17
CA PRO A 24 3.52 -8.50 12.15
C PRO A 24 2.77 -7.25 11.67
N THR A 25 1.90 -7.39 10.67
CA THR A 25 1.12 -6.26 10.15
C THR A 25 0.15 -5.73 11.21
N VAL A 26 -0.54 -6.60 11.95
CA VAL A 26 -1.43 -6.18 13.04
C VAL A 26 -0.65 -5.38 14.09
N ARG A 27 0.52 -5.87 14.50
CA ARG A 27 1.36 -5.14 15.46
C ARG A 27 1.78 -3.78 14.94
N TRP A 28 2.18 -3.72 13.67
CA TRP A 28 2.57 -2.46 13.03
C TRP A 28 1.41 -1.46 13.02
N PHE A 29 0.21 -1.90 12.62
CA PHE A 29 -0.97 -1.04 12.60
C PHE A 29 -1.34 -0.52 13.99
N ARG A 30 -1.25 -1.36 15.02
CA ARG A 30 -1.52 -0.94 16.40
C ARG A 30 -0.60 0.19 16.82
N ARG A 31 0.69 0.06 16.56
CA ARG A 31 1.65 1.13 16.84
C ARG A 31 1.35 2.37 16.02
N ARG A 32 1.03 2.17 14.76
CA ARG A 32 0.82 3.26 13.81
C ARG A 32 -0.42 4.10 14.12
N ILE A 33 -1.50 3.47 14.59
CA ILE A 33 -2.73 4.17 14.99
C ILE A 33 -2.50 5.12 16.16
N GLU A 34 -1.58 4.80 17.06
CA GLU A 34 -1.24 5.64 18.21
C GLU A 34 -0.38 6.85 17.81
N GLU A 35 0.19 6.83 16.62
CA GLU A 35 1.01 7.91 16.11
C GLU A 35 0.17 8.90 15.30
N VAL A 36 0.61 10.16 15.28
CA VAL A 36 -0.01 11.18 14.43
C VAL A 36 0.61 11.11 13.04
N GLY A 37 -0.19 10.77 12.04
CA GLY A 37 0.25 10.64 10.66
C GLY A 37 -0.78 9.94 9.82
N LEU A 38 -0.72 10.15 8.50
CA LEU A 38 -1.68 9.59 7.56
C LEU A 38 -1.13 8.33 6.90
N LEU A 39 -2.03 7.41 6.62
CA LEU A 39 -1.79 6.23 5.80
C LEU A 39 -2.32 6.54 4.40
N VAL A 40 -1.42 6.81 3.47
CA VAL A 40 -1.79 7.28 2.13
C VAL A 40 -1.69 6.15 1.13
N ALA A 41 -2.60 6.10 0.19
CA ALA A 41 -2.53 5.16 -0.91
C ALA A 41 -3.21 5.73 -2.16
N PRO A 42 -2.77 5.30 -3.36
CA PRO A 42 -3.53 5.61 -4.56
C PRO A 42 -4.89 4.90 -4.52
N ILE A 43 -5.90 5.50 -5.12
CA ILE A 43 -7.26 4.95 -5.14
C ILE A 43 -7.29 3.51 -5.68
N LEU A 44 -6.36 3.14 -6.53
CA LEU A 44 -6.28 1.78 -7.08
C LEU A 44 -6.09 0.70 -6.00
N VAL A 45 -5.63 1.08 -4.80
CA VAL A 45 -5.44 0.12 -3.70
C VAL A 45 -6.71 -0.64 -3.37
N ILE A 46 -7.87 0.00 -3.45
CA ILE A 46 -9.13 -0.68 -3.12
C ILE A 46 -9.46 -1.79 -4.11
N ALA A 47 -9.16 -1.59 -5.39
CA ALA A 47 -9.36 -2.64 -6.40
C ALA A 47 -8.36 -3.78 -6.21
N GLU A 48 -7.10 -3.46 -5.93
CA GLU A 48 -6.08 -4.47 -5.69
C GLU A 48 -6.38 -5.31 -4.45
N VAL A 49 -6.76 -4.65 -3.36
CA VAL A 49 -7.12 -5.33 -2.11
C VAL A 49 -8.37 -6.18 -2.29
N ALA A 50 -9.41 -5.64 -2.91
CA ALA A 50 -10.64 -6.39 -3.16
C ALA A 50 -10.36 -7.67 -3.95
N GLY A 51 -9.61 -7.56 -5.03
CA GLY A 51 -9.26 -8.72 -5.87
C GLY A 51 -8.42 -9.74 -5.11
N ALA A 52 -7.38 -9.29 -4.43
CA ALA A 52 -6.46 -10.19 -3.70
C ALA A 52 -7.17 -10.90 -2.54
N VAL A 53 -7.92 -10.18 -1.73
CA VAL A 53 -8.65 -10.78 -0.59
C VAL A 53 -9.71 -11.76 -1.09
N SER A 54 -10.45 -11.42 -2.15
CA SER A 54 -11.43 -12.32 -2.72
C SER A 54 -10.80 -13.62 -3.22
N ARG A 55 -9.65 -13.54 -3.88
CA ARG A 55 -8.93 -14.73 -4.37
C ARG A 55 -8.41 -15.60 -3.22
N VAL A 56 -7.79 -14.99 -2.21
CA VAL A 56 -7.18 -15.71 -1.08
C VAL A 56 -8.25 -16.35 -0.19
N THR A 57 -9.29 -15.60 0.15
CA THR A 57 -10.35 -16.09 1.06
C THR A 57 -11.45 -16.85 0.33
N ARG A 58 -11.52 -16.74 -1.00
CA ARG A 58 -12.62 -17.25 -1.83
C ARG A 58 -13.97 -16.67 -1.39
N SER A 59 -13.97 -15.47 -0.84
CA SER A 59 -15.17 -14.81 -0.34
C SER A 59 -15.26 -13.36 -0.81
N PRO A 60 -16.10 -13.07 -1.81
CA PRO A 60 -16.37 -11.69 -2.18
C PRO A 60 -16.88 -10.84 -1.00
N ALA A 61 -17.66 -11.44 -0.11
CA ALA A 61 -18.19 -10.73 1.06
C ALA A 61 -17.07 -10.25 1.99
N VAL A 62 -16.04 -11.09 2.23
CA VAL A 62 -14.86 -10.70 3.02
C VAL A 62 -14.12 -9.56 2.34
N ALA A 63 -13.95 -9.63 1.02
CA ALA A 63 -13.29 -8.58 0.25
C ALA A 63 -14.03 -7.25 0.34
N HIS A 64 -15.35 -7.25 0.19
CA HIS A 64 -16.16 -6.03 0.32
C HIS A 64 -16.07 -5.42 1.72
N ARG A 65 -16.11 -6.23 2.75
CA ARG A 65 -15.96 -5.76 4.14
C ARG A 65 -14.57 -5.15 4.36
N GLY A 66 -13.54 -5.77 3.78
CA GLY A 66 -12.16 -5.26 3.87
C GLY A 66 -12.02 -3.88 3.26
N VAL A 67 -12.55 -3.68 2.06
CA VAL A 67 -12.56 -2.38 1.38
C VAL A 67 -13.33 -1.34 2.22
N ALA A 68 -14.49 -1.72 2.74
CA ALA A 68 -15.28 -0.83 3.60
C ALA A 68 -14.50 -0.43 4.87
N THR A 69 -13.73 -1.34 5.44
CA THR A 69 -12.87 -1.05 6.59
C THR A 69 -11.82 0.01 6.23
N ILE A 70 -11.11 -0.17 5.11
CA ILE A 70 -10.11 0.82 4.66
C ILE A 70 -10.75 2.20 4.51
N ARG A 71 -11.91 2.28 3.86
CA ARG A 71 -12.62 3.55 3.63
C ARG A 71 -13.05 4.24 4.92
N ARG A 72 -13.33 3.50 5.98
CA ARG A 72 -13.79 4.05 7.25
C ARG A 72 -12.68 4.50 8.20
N LEU A 73 -11.44 4.08 7.96
CA LEU A 73 -10.33 4.47 8.82
C LEU A 73 -10.03 5.95 8.65
N SER A 74 -10.13 6.70 9.73
CA SER A 74 -9.95 8.16 9.69
C SER A 74 -8.54 8.60 9.29
N ALA A 75 -7.54 7.77 9.57
CA ALA A 75 -6.15 8.06 9.23
C ALA A 75 -5.81 7.77 7.75
N VAL A 76 -6.70 7.14 7.01
CA VAL A 76 -6.45 6.76 5.61
C VAL A 76 -6.82 7.89 4.65
N ARG A 77 -5.97 8.13 3.67
CA ARG A 77 -6.25 9.03 2.54
C ARG A 77 -6.03 8.30 1.24
N LEU A 78 -7.09 8.20 0.45
CA LEU A 78 -7.04 7.61 -0.89
C LEU A 78 -6.95 8.74 -1.90
N LEU A 79 -5.88 8.75 -2.69
CA LEU A 79 -5.58 9.81 -3.62
C LEU A 79 -5.77 9.35 -5.06
N SER A 80 -6.23 10.28 -5.90
CA SER A 80 -6.38 10.03 -7.34
C SER A 80 -5.04 9.77 -8.01
N VAL A 81 -5.07 8.96 -9.06
CA VAL A 81 -3.92 8.79 -9.97
C VAL A 81 -4.20 9.65 -11.20
N GLU A 82 -3.71 10.90 -11.17
CA GLU A 82 -3.89 11.82 -12.30
C GLU A 82 -2.76 11.63 -13.32
N SER A 83 -2.87 12.30 -14.47
CA SER A 83 -1.98 12.07 -15.62
C SER A 83 -0.51 12.22 -15.29
N ARG A 84 -0.12 13.26 -14.55
CA ARG A 84 1.28 13.49 -14.19
C ARG A 84 1.85 12.37 -13.34
N LEU A 85 1.08 11.92 -12.36
CA LEU A 85 1.49 10.80 -11.51
C LEU A 85 1.62 9.52 -12.31
N GLY A 86 0.66 9.27 -13.22
CA GLY A 86 0.71 8.10 -14.10
C GLY A 86 1.92 8.10 -15.01
N GLU A 87 2.28 9.24 -15.58
CA GLU A 87 3.48 9.36 -16.42
C GLU A 87 4.76 9.17 -15.63
N ARG A 88 4.85 9.72 -14.41
CA ARG A 88 6.01 9.49 -13.55
C ARG A 88 6.11 8.01 -13.18
N ALA A 89 4.98 7.38 -12.86
CA ALA A 89 4.94 5.94 -12.57
C ALA A 89 5.44 5.12 -13.77
N ALA A 90 5.07 5.49 -14.99
CA ALA A 90 5.55 4.81 -16.19
C ALA A 90 7.07 4.89 -16.34
N SER A 91 7.66 6.06 -16.09
CA SER A 91 9.11 6.22 -16.10
C SER A 91 9.79 5.36 -15.04
N LEU A 92 9.26 5.37 -13.81
CA LEU A 92 9.81 4.56 -12.73
C LEU A 92 9.66 3.07 -13.00
N ALA A 93 8.53 2.65 -13.56
CA ALA A 93 8.31 1.24 -13.91
C ALA A 93 9.36 0.77 -14.93
N ALA A 94 9.64 1.58 -15.94
CA ALA A 94 10.64 1.27 -16.96
C ALA A 94 12.05 1.26 -16.37
N ASP A 95 12.41 2.31 -15.64
CA ASP A 95 13.77 2.49 -15.13
C ASP A 95 14.12 1.52 -14.00
N LEU A 96 13.17 1.20 -13.15
CA LEU A 96 13.37 0.36 -11.97
C LEU A 96 12.86 -1.07 -12.17
N ARG A 97 12.30 -1.38 -13.33
CA ARG A 97 11.73 -2.71 -13.66
C ARG A 97 10.64 -3.13 -12.68
N LEU A 98 9.78 -2.19 -12.31
CA LEU A 98 8.64 -2.45 -11.44
C LEU A 98 7.39 -2.74 -12.27
N ARG A 99 6.48 -3.52 -11.70
CA ARG A 99 5.13 -3.63 -12.27
C ARG A 99 4.45 -2.27 -12.20
N GLY A 100 3.57 -1.99 -13.16
CA GLY A 100 2.93 -0.67 -13.29
C GLY A 100 2.22 -0.22 -12.02
N ALA A 101 1.42 -1.10 -11.41
CA ALA A 101 0.74 -0.77 -10.16
C ALA A 101 1.73 -0.45 -9.03
N ASP A 102 2.78 -1.25 -8.88
CA ASP A 102 3.81 -1.02 -7.86
C ASP A 102 4.49 0.33 -8.06
N ALA A 103 4.77 0.70 -9.31
CA ALA A 103 5.38 1.98 -9.65
C ALA A 103 4.50 3.18 -9.28
N VAL A 104 3.17 3.03 -9.29
CA VAL A 104 2.25 4.09 -8.87
C VAL A 104 2.43 4.42 -7.39
N TYR A 105 2.58 3.41 -6.53
CA TYR A 105 2.87 3.63 -5.10
C TYR A 105 4.20 4.35 -4.91
N VAL A 106 5.23 3.94 -5.65
CA VAL A 106 6.55 4.57 -5.59
C VAL A 106 6.50 6.03 -6.02
N ALA A 107 5.83 6.31 -7.14
CA ALA A 107 5.66 7.68 -7.64
C ALA A 107 4.92 8.56 -6.63
N MET A 108 3.91 8.02 -5.97
CA MET A 108 3.15 8.74 -4.94
C MET A 108 4.03 9.05 -3.73
N ALA A 109 4.78 8.06 -3.24
CA ALA A 109 5.71 8.27 -2.12
C ALA A 109 6.77 9.31 -2.46
N GLU A 110 7.31 9.27 -3.67
CA GLU A 110 8.27 10.27 -4.16
C GLU A 110 7.67 11.67 -4.17
N ARG A 111 6.47 11.81 -4.74
CA ARG A 111 5.78 13.11 -4.82
C ARG A 111 5.51 13.72 -3.45
N LEU A 112 5.07 12.89 -2.51
CA LEU A 112 4.73 13.33 -1.16
C LEU A 112 5.97 13.43 -0.24
N ARG A 113 7.11 12.91 -0.67
CA ARG A 113 8.35 12.85 0.11
C ARG A 113 8.16 12.09 1.42
N VAL A 114 7.50 10.95 1.33
CA VAL A 114 7.24 10.08 2.48
C VAL A 114 7.72 8.66 2.18
N PRO A 115 7.95 7.83 3.23
CA PRO A 115 8.34 6.44 3.01
C PRO A 115 7.23 5.60 2.38
N LEU A 116 7.66 4.57 1.64
CA LEU A 116 6.79 3.50 1.15
C LEU A 116 6.91 2.29 2.08
N ILE A 117 5.76 1.82 2.55
CA ILE A 117 5.67 0.62 3.39
C ILE A 117 5.10 -0.51 2.56
N THR A 118 5.85 -1.60 2.42
CA THR A 118 5.43 -2.76 1.62
C THR A 118 6.11 -4.04 2.08
N TRP A 119 5.40 -5.16 1.96
CA TRP A 119 5.97 -6.50 2.17
C TRP A 119 6.75 -7.02 0.97
N ASP A 120 6.56 -6.43 -0.22
CA ASP A 120 7.20 -6.89 -1.45
C ASP A 120 8.68 -6.49 -1.46
N ALA A 121 9.56 -7.48 -1.30
CA ALA A 121 11.01 -7.26 -1.27
C ALA A 121 11.55 -6.73 -2.61
N GLU A 122 11.00 -7.17 -3.73
CA GLU A 122 11.42 -6.68 -5.05
C GLU A 122 11.02 -5.22 -5.23
N GLN A 123 9.82 -4.87 -4.80
CA GLN A 123 9.36 -3.47 -4.83
C GLN A 123 10.25 -2.59 -3.95
N ARG A 124 10.57 -3.05 -2.72
CA ARG A 124 11.48 -2.29 -1.84
C ARG A 124 12.85 -2.09 -2.49
N ALA A 125 13.42 -3.14 -3.07
CA ALA A 125 14.74 -3.07 -3.69
C ALA A 125 14.77 -2.04 -4.83
N GLY A 126 13.76 -2.06 -5.71
CA GLY A 126 13.66 -1.09 -6.79
C GLY A 126 13.37 0.31 -6.29
N ALA A 127 12.39 0.45 -5.42
CA ALA A 127 11.92 1.74 -4.91
C ALA A 127 12.96 2.46 -4.05
N SER A 128 13.82 1.73 -3.34
CA SER A 128 14.83 2.33 -2.45
C SER A 128 15.82 3.25 -3.16
N ARG A 129 15.86 3.19 -4.49
CA ARG A 129 16.68 4.08 -5.32
C ARG A 129 16.11 5.49 -5.40
N VAL A 130 14.83 5.69 -5.10
CA VAL A 130 14.16 7.00 -5.22
C VAL A 130 13.41 7.42 -3.95
N VAL A 131 13.00 6.49 -3.09
CA VAL A 131 12.27 6.79 -1.85
C VAL A 131 12.77 5.90 -0.71
N ALA A 132 12.54 6.33 0.53
CA ALA A 132 12.75 5.47 1.69
C ALA A 132 11.70 4.36 1.69
N THR A 133 12.11 3.15 2.01
CA THR A 133 11.22 1.98 2.05
C THR A 133 11.41 1.20 3.34
N ALA A 134 10.35 0.54 3.80
CA ALA A 134 10.41 -0.37 4.93
C ALA A 134 9.32 -1.43 4.82
N ALA A 135 9.54 -2.57 5.46
CA ALA A 135 8.48 -3.52 5.74
C ALA A 135 7.74 -3.10 7.02
N PRO A 136 6.46 -3.48 7.18
CA PRO A 136 5.70 -3.14 8.40
C PRO A 136 6.08 -4.10 9.54
N GLU A 137 7.20 -3.85 10.19
CA GLU A 137 7.76 -4.64 11.28
C GLU A 137 7.89 -3.83 12.56
#